data_4ea88b0bcce9cffd1ff2b2005d7e6739
#
_entry.id   4ea88b0bcce9cffd1ff2b2005d7e6739
#
_cell.length_a   1.000
_cell.length_b   1.000
_cell.length_c   1.000
_cell.angle_alpha   90.00
_cell.angle_beta   90.00
_cell.angle_gamma   90.00
#
_symmetry.space_group_name_H-M   'P 1'
#
loop_
_entity.id
_entity.type
_entity.pdbx_description
1 polymer ?
#
loop_
_entity_poly.entity_id
_entity_poly.type
_entity_poly.pdbx_seq_one_letter_code
_entity_poly.pdbx_strand_id
1 'polypeptide(L)'
;MVQQKIDSSWQMRRVGDEAFSPAVVPGSVYTDLLRNGQMEDPFFKDNELKALKLMDEDYEYVTSFDCEEAICSSDRKVLRFDGIDTIADVYLNGEMIGSPDNMHRTWEYDVTEEVKEKDNELRIVFHSPTKYIAEAFKVSKTHGSEDAMDGFVNIRKAHCMFGWDWGAHLPDAGLFRPVTLLGIDEARIDSVYVTQEHADGKVTLHFAVDVDCCPEMEDPSGMWNAEAEGASENEADPQESGLYYTVKVTAPDGTQVSANGSPEQLVIEDPQLWWPNGYGRQDLYT
;
A
#
# COMPACT_ATOMS: atom_id res chain seq x y z
N MET A 1 -17.55 4.44 -4.29
CA MET A 1 -16.55 4.01 -3.28
C MET A 1 -16.56 4.96 -2.10
N VAL A 2 -16.67 4.46 -0.90
CA VAL A 2 -16.57 5.18 0.39
C VAL A 2 -15.37 4.66 1.15
N GLN A 3 -14.83 5.44 2.12
CA GLN A 3 -13.64 5.04 2.87
C GLN A 3 -13.70 5.48 4.33
N GLN A 4 -13.23 4.63 5.21
CA GLN A 4 -13.08 4.86 6.64
C GLN A 4 -11.61 4.62 7.03
N LYS A 5 -10.98 5.61 7.67
CA LYS A 5 -9.64 5.40 8.24
C LYS A 5 -9.75 4.60 9.54
N ILE A 6 -8.87 3.63 9.70
CA ILE A 6 -8.74 2.89 10.96
C ILE A 6 -7.73 3.64 11.83
N ASP A 7 -8.18 4.72 12.45
CA ASP A 7 -7.39 5.60 13.32
C ASP A 7 -7.79 5.53 14.80
N SER A 8 -8.53 4.50 15.18
CA SER A 8 -8.88 4.16 16.55
C SER A 8 -7.64 3.87 17.41
N SER A 9 -7.82 3.74 18.71
CA SER A 9 -6.72 3.54 19.67
C SER A 9 -5.95 2.26 19.37
N TRP A 10 -4.78 2.39 18.77
CA TRP A 10 -3.86 1.29 18.55
C TRP A 10 -3.06 0.97 19.80
N GLN A 11 -2.77 -0.30 19.97
CA GLN A 11 -1.91 -0.84 21.01
C GLN A 11 -0.87 -1.77 20.40
N MET A 12 0.29 -1.89 21.03
CA MET A 12 1.35 -2.78 20.59
C MET A 12 2.00 -3.48 21.77
N ARG A 13 2.60 -4.64 21.51
CA ARG A 13 3.50 -5.34 22.44
C ARG A 13 4.50 -6.21 21.68
N ARG A 14 5.55 -6.62 22.34
CA ARG A 14 6.36 -7.75 21.89
C ARG A 14 5.51 -9.03 22.00
N VAL A 15 5.60 -9.90 21.02
CA VAL A 15 4.89 -11.18 21.02
C VAL A 15 5.35 -12.02 22.23
N GLY A 16 4.38 -12.46 23.02
CA GLY A 16 4.61 -13.21 24.27
C GLY A 16 4.61 -12.37 25.53
N ASP A 17 4.65 -11.05 25.45
CA ASP A 17 4.44 -10.18 26.62
C ASP A 17 2.94 -10.14 27.00
N GLU A 18 2.63 -9.98 28.30
CA GLU A 18 1.24 -9.92 28.77
C GLU A 18 0.60 -8.56 28.53
N ALA A 19 1.37 -7.47 28.68
CA ALA A 19 0.85 -6.11 28.66
C ALA A 19 1.02 -5.43 27.31
N PHE A 20 -0.04 -4.77 26.84
CA PHE A 20 0.01 -3.86 25.73
C PHE A 20 0.43 -2.45 26.16
N SER A 21 1.10 -1.74 25.27
CA SER A 21 1.44 -0.32 25.36
C SER A 21 0.72 0.45 24.25
N PRO A 22 0.45 1.76 24.45
CA PRO A 22 -0.11 2.59 23.38
C PRO A 22 0.76 2.60 22.12
N ALA A 23 0.12 2.59 20.96
CA ALA A 23 0.75 2.71 19.65
C ALA A 23 0.10 3.81 18.82
N VAL A 24 0.81 4.29 17.82
CA VAL A 24 0.30 5.31 16.87
C VAL A 24 0.50 4.82 15.45
N VAL A 25 -0.60 4.80 14.69
CA VAL A 25 -0.61 4.48 13.26
C VAL A 25 -1.10 5.70 12.48
N PRO A 26 -0.37 6.17 11.48
CA PRO A 26 0.95 5.69 11.00
C PRO A 26 2.08 5.85 12.02
N GLY A 27 2.96 4.84 12.08
CA GLY A 27 4.09 4.80 12.99
C GLY A 27 4.95 3.54 12.82
N SER A 28 5.77 3.27 13.83
CA SER A 28 6.65 2.11 13.84
C SER A 28 6.95 1.64 15.25
N VAL A 29 7.47 0.42 15.37
CA VAL A 29 7.84 -0.19 16.64
C VAL A 29 8.84 0.68 17.40
N TYR A 30 9.91 1.14 16.77
CA TYR A 30 10.89 2.01 17.43
C TYR A 30 10.28 3.33 17.91
N THR A 31 9.45 3.97 17.10
CA THR A 31 8.82 5.24 17.49
C THR A 31 7.86 5.07 18.66
N ASP A 32 7.15 3.96 18.72
CA ASP A 32 6.24 3.66 19.82
C ASP A 32 6.99 3.24 21.09
N LEU A 33 8.07 2.43 20.99
CA LEU A 33 8.93 2.10 22.12
C LEU A 33 9.59 3.34 22.72
N LEU A 34 10.07 4.29 21.89
CA LEU A 34 10.60 5.59 22.32
C LEU A 34 9.55 6.40 23.08
N ARG A 35 8.35 6.53 22.49
CA ARG A 35 7.24 7.28 23.08
C ARG A 35 6.80 6.71 24.42
N ASN A 36 6.84 5.41 24.57
CA ASN A 36 6.47 4.71 25.80
C ASN A 36 7.62 4.59 26.83
N GLY A 37 8.80 5.16 26.52
CA GLY A 37 9.98 5.08 27.40
C GLY A 37 10.57 3.67 27.54
N GLN A 38 10.27 2.78 26.58
CA GLN A 38 10.74 1.39 26.53
C GLN A 38 12.03 1.23 25.70
N MET A 39 12.48 2.29 25.05
CA MET A 39 13.72 2.37 24.30
C MET A 39 14.39 3.73 24.55
N GLU A 40 15.71 3.73 24.63
CA GLU A 40 16.51 4.97 24.66
C GLU A 40 16.71 5.50 23.23
N ASP A 41 17.04 6.79 23.10
CA ASP A 41 17.35 7.40 21.79
C ASP A 41 18.47 6.61 21.09
N PRO A 42 18.19 5.93 19.95
CA PRO A 42 19.16 5.07 19.28
C PRO A 42 20.36 5.85 18.70
N PHE A 43 20.22 7.14 18.48
CA PHE A 43 21.28 8.01 17.96
C PHE A 43 22.20 8.56 19.05
N PHE A 44 21.95 8.22 20.33
CA PHE A 44 22.82 8.63 21.42
C PHE A 44 23.84 7.54 21.78
N LYS A 45 25.13 7.83 21.57
CA LYS A 45 26.27 6.94 21.84
C LYS A 45 26.11 5.60 21.07
N ASP A 46 26.08 4.50 21.83
CA ASP A 46 25.99 3.11 21.37
C ASP A 46 24.60 2.48 21.55
N ASN A 47 23.59 3.31 21.75
CA ASN A 47 22.20 2.82 21.93
C ASN A 47 21.64 2.11 20.69
N GLU A 48 22.21 2.38 19.50
CA GLU A 48 21.93 1.60 18.29
C GLU A 48 22.04 0.09 18.52
N LEU A 49 23.07 -0.35 19.26
CA LEU A 49 23.27 -1.77 19.55
C LEU A 49 22.18 -2.36 20.45
N LYS A 50 21.56 -1.53 21.29
CA LYS A 50 20.40 -1.92 22.10
C LYS A 50 19.13 -1.96 21.27
N ALA A 51 18.95 -0.96 20.39
CA ALA A 51 17.82 -0.89 19.47
C ALA A 51 17.79 -2.11 18.53
N LEU A 52 18.92 -2.50 17.96
CA LEU A 52 19.04 -3.71 17.13
C LEU A 52 18.51 -4.96 17.83
N LYS A 53 18.82 -5.15 19.11
CA LYS A 53 18.34 -6.31 19.88
C LYS A 53 16.83 -6.35 20.05
N LEU A 54 16.16 -5.19 20.04
CA LEU A 54 14.70 -5.13 20.09
C LEU A 54 14.09 -5.69 18.81
N MET A 55 14.75 -5.54 17.67
CA MET A 55 14.28 -6.08 16.39
C MET A 55 14.60 -7.56 16.18
N ASP A 56 15.27 -8.20 17.12
CA ASP A 56 15.34 -9.67 17.17
C ASP A 56 14.04 -10.32 17.66
N GLU A 57 13.04 -9.52 18.04
CA GLU A 57 11.76 -9.99 18.55
C GLU A 57 10.63 -9.68 17.56
N ASP A 58 9.57 -10.47 17.60
CA ASP A 58 8.35 -10.21 16.89
C ASP A 58 7.47 -9.26 17.69
N TYR A 59 6.72 -8.40 17.01
CA TYR A 59 5.80 -7.45 17.63
C TYR A 59 4.40 -7.60 17.06
N GLU A 60 3.39 -7.33 17.89
CA GLU A 60 2.02 -7.28 17.41
C GLU A 60 1.35 -5.94 17.71
N TYR A 61 0.57 -5.50 16.75
CA TYR A 61 -0.31 -4.33 16.83
C TYR A 61 -1.74 -4.78 16.83
N VAL A 62 -2.57 -4.16 17.67
CA VAL A 62 -4.00 -4.46 17.75
C VAL A 62 -4.80 -3.17 17.87
N THR A 63 -5.96 -3.16 17.22
CA THR A 63 -6.97 -2.12 17.39
C THR A 63 -8.37 -2.71 17.24
N SER A 64 -9.38 -2.00 17.74
CA SER A 64 -10.79 -2.33 17.51
C SER A 64 -11.49 -1.15 16.84
N PHE A 65 -12.41 -1.46 15.94
CA PHE A 65 -13.19 -0.46 15.22
C PHE A 65 -14.61 -0.95 14.91
N ASP A 66 -15.52 -0.01 14.77
CA ASP A 66 -16.85 -0.25 14.20
C ASP A 66 -16.81 0.10 12.71
N CYS A 67 -17.51 -0.68 11.89
CA CYS A 67 -17.67 -0.40 10.47
C CYS A 67 -18.73 0.71 10.29
N GLU A 68 -18.40 1.75 9.53
CA GLU A 68 -19.36 2.80 9.20
C GLU A 68 -20.49 2.24 8.32
N GLU A 69 -21.74 2.67 8.59
CA GLU A 69 -22.96 2.18 7.92
C GLU A 69 -22.85 2.20 6.38
N ALA A 70 -22.24 3.26 5.84
CA ALA A 70 -22.04 3.40 4.40
C ALA A 70 -21.11 2.33 3.80
N ILE A 71 -20.14 1.83 4.58
CA ILE A 71 -19.26 0.75 4.14
C ILE A 71 -19.89 -0.61 4.38
N CYS A 72 -20.58 -0.77 5.51
CA CYS A 72 -21.26 -2.04 5.83
C CYS A 72 -22.30 -2.40 4.77
N SER A 73 -22.93 -1.39 4.13
CA SER A 73 -23.92 -1.59 3.07
C SER A 73 -23.35 -1.74 1.67
N SER A 74 -22.03 -1.55 1.50
CA SER A 74 -21.38 -1.69 0.18
C SER A 74 -21.28 -3.17 -0.23
N ASP A 75 -21.29 -3.42 -1.53
CA ASP A 75 -21.25 -4.76 -2.14
C ASP A 75 -19.94 -5.50 -1.77
N ARG A 76 -18.80 -4.78 -1.83
CA ARG A 76 -17.49 -5.31 -1.47
C ARG A 76 -16.79 -4.42 -0.45
N LYS A 77 -16.10 -5.05 0.50
CA LYS A 77 -15.34 -4.37 1.56
C LYS A 77 -13.87 -4.78 1.46
N VAL A 78 -12.99 -3.80 1.32
CA VAL A 78 -11.56 -4.03 1.15
C VAL A 78 -10.78 -3.34 2.26
N LEU A 79 -9.98 -4.11 3.00
CA LEU A 79 -9.04 -3.57 3.97
C LEU A 79 -7.72 -3.25 3.28
N ARG A 80 -7.37 -1.95 3.23
CA ARG A 80 -6.21 -1.42 2.52
C ARG A 80 -5.16 -0.93 3.49
N PHE A 81 -3.93 -1.38 3.26
CA PHE A 81 -2.73 -0.94 3.95
C PHE A 81 -1.83 -0.22 2.95
N ASP A 82 -1.69 1.09 3.09
CA ASP A 82 -0.82 1.88 2.22
C ASP A 82 0.68 1.65 2.48
N GLY A 83 1.01 1.02 3.61
CA GLY A 83 2.40 0.64 3.92
C GLY A 83 2.52 -0.21 5.18
N ILE A 84 2.96 -1.45 4.98
CA ILE A 84 3.35 -2.41 6.02
C ILE A 84 4.85 -2.65 5.90
N ASP A 85 5.58 -2.53 6.99
CA ASP A 85 7.02 -2.74 7.05
C ASP A 85 7.34 -3.88 8.02
N THR A 86 7.64 -5.06 7.53
CA THR A 86 7.68 -5.59 6.16
C THR A 86 7.03 -6.96 6.11
N ILE A 87 7.57 -7.94 6.89
CA ILE A 87 7.05 -9.30 6.97
C ILE A 87 6.04 -9.34 8.09
N ALA A 88 4.80 -9.65 7.77
CA ALA A 88 3.76 -9.67 8.80
C ALA A 88 2.67 -10.70 8.47
N ASP A 89 1.86 -11.03 9.47
CA ASP A 89 0.60 -11.74 9.34
C ASP A 89 -0.53 -10.82 9.80
N VAL A 90 -1.57 -10.70 8.98
CA VAL A 90 -2.72 -9.82 9.21
C VAL A 90 -3.94 -10.66 9.56
N TYR A 91 -4.60 -10.32 10.64
CA TYR A 91 -5.78 -11.01 11.14
C TYR A 91 -6.93 -10.02 11.34
N LEU A 92 -8.11 -10.38 10.87
CA LEU A 92 -9.36 -9.65 11.14
C LEU A 92 -10.32 -10.61 11.86
N ASN A 93 -10.82 -10.19 13.02
CA ASN A 93 -11.75 -10.99 13.84
C ASN A 93 -11.25 -12.41 14.17
N GLY A 94 -9.93 -12.59 14.24
CA GLY A 94 -9.27 -13.86 14.51
C GLY A 94 -8.92 -14.69 13.27
N GLU A 95 -9.47 -14.37 12.10
CA GLU A 95 -9.14 -15.02 10.83
C GLU A 95 -7.93 -14.36 10.17
N MET A 96 -7.02 -15.16 9.61
CA MET A 96 -5.86 -14.67 8.90
C MET A 96 -6.25 -14.27 7.47
N ILE A 97 -6.14 -12.98 7.15
CA ILE A 97 -6.55 -12.43 5.85
C ILE A 97 -5.37 -12.21 4.89
N GLY A 98 -4.13 -12.24 5.36
CA GLY A 98 -2.97 -12.11 4.49
C GLY A 98 -1.63 -12.09 5.20
N SER A 99 -0.56 -12.26 4.40
CA SER A 99 0.84 -12.27 4.86
C SER A 99 1.70 -11.38 3.96
N PRO A 100 1.72 -10.05 4.19
CA PRO A 100 2.54 -9.12 3.42
C PRO A 100 4.03 -9.36 3.65
N ASP A 101 4.83 -9.16 2.58
CA ASP A 101 6.28 -9.38 2.57
C ASP A 101 7.09 -8.27 1.89
N ASN A 102 6.43 -7.15 1.56
CA ASN A 102 7.02 -6.06 0.77
C ASN A 102 6.51 -4.69 1.23
N MET A 103 7.41 -3.84 1.76
CA MET A 103 7.02 -2.51 2.23
C MET A 103 6.77 -1.48 1.12
N HIS A 104 7.14 -1.80 -0.14
CA HIS A 104 7.10 -0.85 -1.26
C HIS A 104 5.79 -0.91 -2.06
N ARG A 105 4.82 -1.70 -1.62
CA ARG A 105 3.52 -1.81 -2.24
C ARG A 105 2.39 -1.59 -1.25
N THR A 106 1.26 -1.16 -1.78
CA THR A 106 -0.03 -1.21 -1.07
C THR A 106 -0.51 -2.65 -1.03
N TRP A 107 -1.09 -3.04 0.10
CA TRP A 107 -1.71 -4.34 0.29
C TRP A 107 -3.20 -4.15 0.48
N GLU A 108 -3.99 -4.90 -0.26
CA GLU A 108 -5.45 -4.90 -0.18
C GLU A 108 -5.95 -6.33 0.02
N TYR A 109 -6.90 -6.48 0.92
CA TYR A 109 -7.52 -7.76 1.23
C TYR A 109 -9.04 -7.58 1.18
N ASP A 110 -9.71 -8.43 0.39
CA ASP A 110 -11.16 -8.52 0.44
C ASP A 110 -11.55 -9.09 1.79
N VAL A 111 -12.40 -8.37 2.51
CA VAL A 111 -12.85 -8.68 3.86
C VAL A 111 -14.38 -8.57 3.96
N THR A 112 -15.05 -8.75 2.84
CA THR A 112 -16.50 -8.59 2.72
C THR A 112 -17.23 -9.50 3.71
N GLU A 113 -16.76 -10.72 3.88
CA GLU A 113 -17.35 -11.72 4.76
C GLU A 113 -16.87 -11.63 6.22
N GLU A 114 -15.65 -11.10 6.45
CA GLU A 114 -15.03 -11.05 7.77
C GLU A 114 -15.41 -9.81 8.58
N VAL A 115 -15.73 -8.67 7.93
CA VAL A 115 -16.09 -7.43 8.58
C VAL A 115 -17.49 -7.52 9.20
N LYS A 116 -17.57 -7.16 10.47
CA LYS A 116 -18.81 -7.01 11.25
C LYS A 116 -19.20 -5.54 11.34
N GLU A 117 -20.47 -5.28 11.65
CA GLU A 117 -20.94 -3.92 11.90
C GLU A 117 -20.19 -3.27 13.08
N LYS A 118 -19.89 -4.05 14.14
CA LYS A 118 -19.29 -3.56 15.38
C LYS A 118 -18.22 -4.50 15.92
N ASP A 119 -17.37 -3.91 16.77
CA ASP A 119 -16.39 -4.64 17.56
C ASP A 119 -15.44 -5.50 16.68
N ASN A 120 -15.04 -4.97 15.52
CA ASN A 120 -13.99 -5.63 14.73
C ASN A 120 -12.66 -5.52 15.45
N GLU A 121 -11.93 -6.63 15.53
CA GLU A 121 -10.54 -6.65 15.97
C GLU A 121 -9.61 -6.81 14.79
N LEU A 122 -8.72 -5.84 14.58
CA LEU A 122 -7.63 -5.92 13.61
C LEU A 122 -6.31 -6.12 14.34
N ARG A 123 -5.63 -7.26 14.05
CA ARG A 123 -4.34 -7.61 14.64
C ARG A 123 -3.31 -7.88 13.56
N ILE A 124 -2.14 -7.27 13.69
CA ILE A 124 -1.01 -7.47 12.79
C ILE A 124 0.18 -7.96 13.60
N VAL A 125 0.77 -9.09 13.21
CA VAL A 125 1.97 -9.65 13.80
C VAL A 125 3.14 -9.39 12.86
N PHE A 126 4.07 -8.55 13.27
CA PHE A 126 5.30 -8.26 12.54
C PHE A 126 6.39 -9.24 12.95
N HIS A 127 6.96 -9.92 11.97
CA HIS A 127 8.10 -10.80 12.17
C HIS A 127 9.41 -10.01 12.16
N SER A 128 10.35 -10.45 12.98
CA SER A 128 11.67 -9.85 13.12
C SER A 128 12.39 -9.73 11.77
N PRO A 129 12.68 -8.51 11.29
CA PRO A 129 13.44 -8.32 10.05
C PRO A 129 14.87 -8.82 10.15
N THR A 130 15.49 -8.75 11.35
CA THR A 130 16.87 -9.21 11.58
C THR A 130 16.95 -10.73 11.52
N LYS A 131 16.03 -11.44 12.14
CA LYS A 131 15.94 -12.91 12.03
C LYS A 131 15.66 -13.34 10.59
N TYR A 132 14.73 -12.66 9.91
CA TYR A 132 14.38 -12.97 8.53
C TYR A 132 15.60 -12.89 7.61
N ILE A 133 16.33 -11.77 7.62
CA ILE A 133 17.51 -11.61 6.76
C ILE A 133 18.62 -12.59 7.12
N ALA A 134 18.82 -12.91 8.40
CA ALA A 134 19.81 -13.86 8.84
C ALA A 134 19.51 -15.29 8.34
N GLU A 135 18.25 -15.72 8.35
CA GLU A 135 17.85 -17.03 7.80
C GLU A 135 17.94 -17.03 6.25
N ALA A 136 17.47 -15.97 5.61
CA ALA A 136 17.56 -15.83 4.16
C ALA A 136 19.03 -15.84 3.66
N PHE A 137 19.95 -15.24 4.40
CA PHE A 137 21.37 -15.21 4.05
C PHE A 137 22.02 -16.60 4.14
N LYS A 138 21.54 -17.51 4.98
CA LYS A 138 22.03 -18.90 5.03
C LYS A 138 21.73 -19.64 3.70
N VAL A 139 20.60 -19.32 3.10
CA VAL A 139 20.14 -19.93 1.82
C VAL A 139 20.76 -19.24 0.62
N SER A 140 20.73 -17.90 0.61
CA SER A 140 21.24 -17.06 -0.48
C SER A 140 22.23 -16.05 0.04
N LYS A 141 23.53 -16.34 -0.12
CA LYS A 141 24.63 -15.46 0.27
C LYS A 141 24.85 -14.37 -0.79
N THR A 142 23.80 -13.65 -1.12
CA THR A 142 23.90 -12.54 -2.05
C THR A 142 24.61 -11.37 -1.36
N HIS A 143 25.70 -10.91 -1.98
CA HIS A 143 26.43 -9.76 -1.47
C HIS A 143 25.67 -8.45 -1.66
N GLY A 144 25.67 -7.63 -0.61
CA GLY A 144 25.28 -6.24 -0.64
C GLY A 144 26.48 -5.32 -0.34
N SER A 145 26.23 -4.25 0.43
CA SER A 145 27.29 -3.41 0.97
C SER A 145 27.94 -4.07 2.20
N GLU A 146 29.25 -3.95 2.33
CA GLU A 146 29.98 -4.41 3.53
C GLU A 146 29.63 -3.60 4.81
N ASP A 147 29.13 -2.37 4.61
CA ASP A 147 28.73 -1.47 5.70
C ASP A 147 27.31 -1.74 6.21
N ALA A 148 26.52 -2.58 5.53
CA ALA A 148 25.16 -2.93 5.90
C ALA A 148 25.10 -4.34 6.53
N MET A 149 23.99 -4.66 7.16
CA MET A 149 23.78 -5.97 7.78
C MET A 149 23.73 -7.07 6.72
N ASP A 150 24.42 -8.20 7.00
CA ASP A 150 24.37 -9.36 6.11
C ASP A 150 22.93 -9.82 5.82
N GLY A 151 22.67 -10.14 4.57
CA GLY A 151 21.37 -10.66 4.13
C GLY A 151 20.28 -9.61 3.85
N PHE A 152 20.54 -8.31 4.08
CA PHE A 152 19.57 -7.24 3.87
C PHE A 152 19.00 -7.19 2.44
N VAL A 153 19.74 -7.68 1.46
CA VAL A 153 19.29 -7.73 0.05
C VAL A 153 18.19 -8.76 -0.22
N ASN A 154 17.92 -9.65 0.75
CA ASN A 154 16.90 -10.71 0.62
C ASN A 154 15.51 -10.29 1.12
N ILE A 155 15.33 -9.06 1.58
CA ILE A 155 14.04 -8.53 2.05
C ILE A 155 13.61 -7.33 1.20
N ARG A 156 12.31 -7.20 0.95
CA ARG A 156 11.70 -6.08 0.21
C ARG A 156 11.42 -4.90 1.15
N LYS A 157 12.48 -4.35 1.73
CA LYS A 157 12.46 -3.28 2.72
C LYS A 157 13.40 -2.15 2.30
N ALA A 158 13.22 -0.94 2.81
CA ALA A 158 14.13 0.17 2.58
C ALA A 158 15.53 -0.20 3.10
N HIS A 159 16.45 -0.46 2.17
CA HIS A 159 17.78 -0.98 2.49
C HIS A 159 18.62 -0.03 3.35
N CYS A 160 18.36 1.27 3.30
CA CYS A 160 19.01 2.26 4.17
C CYS A 160 18.78 2.02 5.67
N MET A 161 17.75 1.26 6.05
CA MET A 161 17.50 0.91 7.45
C MET A 161 18.50 -0.11 8.01
N PHE A 162 19.21 -0.83 7.13
CA PHE A 162 20.20 -1.84 7.53
C PHE A 162 21.61 -1.29 7.69
N GLY A 163 21.77 0.03 7.67
CA GLY A 163 23.00 0.73 7.93
C GLY A 163 23.87 1.03 6.71
N TRP A 164 24.88 1.83 6.95
CA TRP A 164 25.96 2.23 6.07
C TRP A 164 27.14 2.71 6.92
N ASP A 165 28.29 3.05 6.31
CA ASP A 165 29.45 3.58 7.04
C ASP A 165 29.17 4.91 7.79
N TRP A 166 28.14 5.64 7.34
CA TRP A 166 27.67 6.90 7.93
C TRP A 166 26.22 6.82 8.45
N GLY A 167 25.58 5.67 8.39
CA GLY A 167 24.18 5.47 8.75
C GLY A 167 23.97 4.35 9.76
N ALA A 168 23.08 4.60 10.72
CA ALA A 168 22.75 3.63 11.75
C ALA A 168 22.05 2.39 11.21
N HIS A 169 22.25 1.25 11.89
CA HIS A 169 21.56 -0.01 11.63
C HIS A 169 20.29 -0.05 12.48
N LEU A 170 19.20 0.42 11.92
CA LEU A 170 17.89 0.54 12.59
C LEU A 170 16.78 -0.06 11.73
N PRO A 171 16.80 -1.39 11.47
CA PRO A 171 15.72 -2.06 10.75
C PRO A 171 14.48 -2.08 11.65
N ASP A 172 13.53 -1.20 11.36
CA ASP A 172 12.28 -1.05 12.11
C ASP A 172 11.19 -1.99 11.57
N ALA A 173 10.02 -1.98 12.17
CA ALA A 173 8.80 -2.66 11.70
C ALA A 173 7.59 -1.80 12.04
N GLY A 174 6.48 -1.97 11.33
CA GLY A 174 5.25 -1.28 11.69
C GLY A 174 4.36 -0.87 10.52
N LEU A 175 3.32 -0.12 10.85
CA LEU A 175 2.37 0.47 9.92
C LEU A 175 2.78 1.91 9.64
N PHE A 176 3.69 2.13 8.69
CA PHE A 176 4.26 3.45 8.44
C PHE A 176 3.38 4.36 7.56
N ARG A 177 2.25 3.84 7.07
CA ARG A 177 1.21 4.57 6.35
C ARG A 177 -0.18 4.20 6.86
N PRO A 178 -1.23 4.93 6.45
CA PRO A 178 -2.59 4.68 6.91
C PRO A 178 -3.11 3.26 6.61
N VAL A 179 -4.02 2.83 7.45
CA VAL A 179 -4.90 1.69 7.23
C VAL A 179 -6.31 2.22 6.96
N THR A 180 -6.96 1.73 5.92
CA THR A 180 -8.27 2.21 5.49
C THR A 180 -9.18 1.04 5.13
N LEU A 181 -10.43 1.09 5.59
CA LEU A 181 -11.48 0.20 5.11
C LEU A 181 -12.23 0.91 3.97
N LEU A 182 -12.33 0.25 2.84
CA LEU A 182 -13.02 0.72 1.64
C LEU A 182 -14.34 0.00 1.47
N GLY A 183 -15.41 0.73 1.14
CA GLY A 183 -16.66 0.19 0.62
C GLY A 183 -16.75 0.48 -0.88
N ILE A 184 -16.93 -0.54 -1.68
CA ILE A 184 -16.96 -0.49 -3.14
C ILE A 184 -18.30 -1.03 -3.59
N ASP A 185 -19.03 -0.20 -4.35
CA ASP A 185 -20.26 -0.57 -5.01
C ASP A 185 -19.98 -0.60 -6.52
N GLU A 186 -20.50 -1.59 -7.23
CA GLU A 186 -20.32 -1.79 -8.67
C GLU A 186 -18.84 -1.96 -9.08
N ALA A 187 -18.06 -0.86 -9.09
CA ALA A 187 -16.67 -0.87 -9.53
C ALA A 187 -15.86 0.31 -9.00
N ARG A 188 -14.53 0.22 -9.13
CA ARG A 188 -13.60 1.34 -8.93
C ARG A 188 -12.57 1.41 -10.07
N ILE A 189 -12.05 2.58 -10.35
CA ILE A 189 -10.82 2.71 -11.15
C ILE A 189 -9.65 2.31 -10.23
N ASP A 190 -8.94 1.26 -10.61
CA ASP A 190 -7.76 0.78 -9.87
C ASP A 190 -6.51 1.56 -10.27
N SER A 191 -6.26 1.67 -11.58
CA SER A 191 -5.14 2.43 -12.08
C SER A 191 -5.45 3.19 -13.38
N VAL A 192 -4.66 4.26 -13.62
CA VAL A 192 -4.67 4.98 -14.88
C VAL A 192 -3.22 5.19 -15.32
N TYR A 193 -2.85 4.58 -16.43
CA TYR A 193 -1.55 4.79 -17.04
C TYR A 193 -1.68 5.69 -18.27
N VAL A 194 -0.91 6.80 -18.26
CA VAL A 194 -0.98 7.81 -19.33
C VAL A 194 0.36 7.89 -20.04
N THR A 195 0.37 7.68 -21.36
CA THR A 195 1.53 7.95 -22.21
C THR A 195 1.29 9.16 -23.10
N GLN A 196 2.35 9.76 -23.62
CA GLN A 196 2.29 10.98 -24.41
C GLN A 196 3.04 10.81 -25.73
N GLU A 197 2.42 11.23 -26.83
CA GLU A 197 3.05 11.34 -28.13
C GLU A 197 3.06 12.82 -28.57
N HIS A 198 4.24 13.36 -28.84
CA HIS A 198 4.43 14.76 -29.26
C HIS A 198 4.71 14.83 -30.74
N ALA A 199 3.80 15.38 -31.52
CA ALA A 199 3.93 15.55 -32.96
C ALA A 199 3.19 16.80 -33.45
N ASP A 200 3.73 17.50 -34.44
CA ASP A 200 3.08 18.59 -35.15
C ASP A 200 2.48 19.69 -34.27
N GLY A 201 3.14 20.01 -33.14
CA GLY A 201 2.68 21.03 -32.19
C GLY A 201 1.50 20.60 -31.32
N LYS A 202 1.17 19.32 -31.30
CA LYS A 202 0.13 18.70 -30.50
C LYS A 202 0.71 17.65 -29.56
N VAL A 203 -0.07 17.30 -28.54
CA VAL A 203 0.20 16.12 -27.68
C VAL A 203 -1.02 15.21 -27.71
N THR A 204 -0.80 13.97 -28.13
CA THR A 204 -1.80 12.91 -27.98
C THR A 204 -1.53 12.17 -26.67
N LEU A 205 -2.50 12.18 -25.78
CA LEU A 205 -2.48 11.38 -24.55
C LEU A 205 -3.16 10.05 -24.86
N HIS A 206 -2.49 8.95 -24.48
CA HIS A 206 -3.05 7.60 -24.56
C HIS A 206 -3.30 7.10 -23.16
N PHE A 207 -4.46 6.49 -22.91
CA PHE A 207 -4.91 6.03 -21.62
C PHE A 207 -5.03 4.51 -21.60
N ALA A 208 -4.42 3.86 -20.61
CA ALA A 208 -4.77 2.53 -20.18
C ALA A 208 -5.39 2.66 -18.78
N VAL A 209 -6.64 2.25 -18.65
CA VAL A 209 -7.42 2.39 -17.42
C VAL A 209 -7.84 1.00 -16.95
N ASP A 210 -7.38 0.61 -15.76
CA ASP A 210 -7.78 -0.63 -15.12
C ASP A 210 -8.99 -0.35 -14.23
N VAL A 211 -10.04 -1.15 -14.39
CA VAL A 211 -11.27 -1.07 -13.61
C VAL A 211 -11.46 -2.37 -12.85
N ASP A 212 -11.54 -2.26 -11.53
CA ASP A 212 -11.79 -3.37 -10.61
C ASP A 212 -13.31 -3.42 -10.31
N CYS A 213 -14.00 -4.44 -10.85
CA CYS A 213 -15.45 -4.62 -10.74
C CYS A 213 -15.81 -5.54 -9.57
N CYS A 214 -16.99 -5.33 -8.97
CA CYS A 214 -17.54 -6.28 -8.01
C CYS A 214 -17.98 -7.58 -8.72
N PRO A 215 -17.79 -8.76 -8.11
CA PRO A 215 -18.04 -10.07 -8.75
C PRO A 215 -19.46 -10.27 -9.31
N GLU A 216 -20.47 -9.61 -8.75
CA GLU A 216 -21.85 -9.71 -9.24
C GLU A 216 -22.08 -9.05 -10.61
N MET A 217 -21.12 -8.23 -11.08
CA MET A 217 -21.14 -7.62 -12.42
C MET A 217 -20.40 -8.48 -13.47
N GLU A 218 -19.70 -9.52 -13.02
CA GLU A 218 -19.06 -10.48 -13.90
C GLU A 218 -20.10 -11.45 -14.48
N ASP A 219 -20.62 -11.10 -15.66
CA ASP A 219 -21.42 -11.94 -16.55
C ASP A 219 -22.75 -12.52 -16.01
N PRO A 220 -23.89 -11.81 -16.24
CA PRO A 220 -25.21 -12.42 -16.06
C PRO A 220 -25.53 -13.58 -17.01
N SER A 221 -24.71 -13.85 -18.03
CA SER A 221 -24.96 -14.88 -19.04
C SER A 221 -24.26 -16.21 -18.78
N GLY A 222 -23.32 -16.28 -17.84
CA GLY A 222 -22.59 -17.52 -17.51
C GLY A 222 -21.75 -18.10 -18.66
N MET A 223 -21.33 -17.28 -19.62
CA MET A 223 -20.67 -17.72 -20.86
C MET A 223 -19.14 -17.64 -20.87
N TRP A 224 -18.52 -17.35 -19.72
CA TRP A 224 -17.05 -17.37 -19.61
C TRP A 224 -16.58 -18.79 -19.30
N ASN A 225 -16.16 -19.49 -20.34
CA ASN A 225 -15.46 -20.76 -20.19
C ASN A 225 -14.08 -20.52 -19.56
N ALA A 226 -13.85 -21.12 -18.41
CA ALA A 226 -12.56 -21.22 -17.75
C ALA A 226 -11.59 -22.11 -18.55
N GLU A 227 -11.09 -21.64 -19.69
CA GLU A 227 -10.00 -22.28 -20.44
C GLU A 227 -9.01 -21.22 -20.97
N ALA A 228 -8.40 -20.45 -20.03
CA ALA A 228 -7.16 -19.74 -20.30
C ALA A 228 -6.27 -19.86 -19.08
N GLU A 229 -5.50 -20.93 -19.00
CA GLU A 229 -4.39 -21.06 -18.06
C GLU A 229 -3.37 -19.95 -18.34
N GLY A 230 -3.30 -18.92 -17.49
CA GLY A 230 -2.22 -17.95 -17.47
C GLY A 230 -2.56 -16.45 -17.57
N ALA A 231 -3.83 -16.05 -17.56
CA ALA A 231 -4.21 -14.65 -17.42
C ALA A 231 -4.44 -14.30 -15.93
N SER A 232 -4.01 -13.12 -15.50
CA SER A 232 -4.35 -12.59 -14.18
C SER A 232 -5.87 -12.47 -14.05
N GLU A 233 -6.41 -12.92 -12.93
CA GLU A 233 -7.85 -13.20 -12.73
C GLU A 233 -8.77 -11.96 -12.71
N ASN A 234 -8.43 -10.78 -13.26
CA ASN A 234 -9.28 -9.58 -13.16
C ASN A 234 -9.13 -8.59 -14.34
N GLU A 235 -9.03 -9.05 -15.58
CA GLU A 235 -9.11 -8.15 -16.73
C GLU A 235 -10.46 -8.30 -17.47
N ALA A 236 -11.56 -7.91 -16.81
CA ALA A 236 -12.82 -7.70 -17.53
C ALA A 236 -12.70 -6.45 -18.42
N ASP A 237 -12.99 -6.57 -19.70
CA ASP A 237 -13.07 -5.41 -20.60
C ASP A 237 -14.21 -4.49 -20.09
N PRO A 238 -13.92 -3.23 -19.71
CA PRO A 238 -14.95 -2.30 -19.22
C PRO A 238 -16.12 -2.10 -20.20
N GLN A 239 -15.91 -2.35 -21.48
CA GLN A 239 -16.96 -2.24 -22.50
C GLN A 239 -17.98 -3.39 -22.43
N GLU A 240 -17.58 -4.56 -21.95
CA GLU A 240 -18.49 -5.72 -21.79
C GLU A 240 -19.34 -5.60 -20.51
N SER A 241 -18.83 -4.92 -19.46
CA SER A 241 -19.56 -4.70 -18.21
C SER A 241 -20.63 -3.60 -18.28
N GLY A 242 -20.72 -2.85 -19.38
CA GLY A 242 -21.60 -1.68 -19.49
C GLY A 242 -21.13 -0.46 -18.72
N LEU A 243 -19.93 -0.52 -18.10
CA LEU A 243 -19.30 0.60 -17.41
C LEU A 243 -18.52 1.48 -18.38
N TYR A 244 -18.57 2.78 -18.16
CA TYR A 244 -17.85 3.76 -18.95
C TYR A 244 -17.17 4.79 -18.07
N TYR A 245 -15.94 5.15 -18.39
CA TYR A 245 -15.23 6.24 -17.75
C TYR A 245 -15.18 7.49 -18.65
N THR A 246 -14.98 8.63 -18.02
CA THR A 246 -14.76 9.92 -18.67
C THR A 246 -13.36 10.42 -18.34
N VAL A 247 -12.62 10.84 -19.36
CA VAL A 247 -11.35 11.53 -19.16
C VAL A 247 -11.58 13.04 -19.27
N LYS A 248 -11.08 13.77 -18.29
CA LYS A 248 -11.09 15.23 -18.24
C LYS A 248 -9.69 15.73 -17.97
N VAL A 249 -9.14 16.49 -18.89
CA VAL A 249 -7.82 17.11 -18.77
C VAL A 249 -7.97 18.60 -18.56
N THR A 250 -7.36 19.12 -17.49
CA THR A 250 -7.36 20.55 -17.17
C THR A 250 -5.96 21.11 -17.42
N ALA A 251 -5.87 22.10 -18.30
CA ALA A 251 -4.63 22.82 -18.58
C ALA A 251 -4.25 23.79 -17.46
N PRO A 252 -2.98 24.28 -17.41
CA PRO A 252 -2.49 25.22 -16.38
C PRO A 252 -3.28 26.56 -16.31
N ASP A 253 -3.91 26.97 -17.41
CA ASP A 253 -4.75 28.17 -17.48
C ASP A 253 -6.22 27.90 -17.08
N GLY A 254 -6.56 26.66 -16.71
CA GLY A 254 -7.91 26.24 -16.35
C GLY A 254 -8.78 25.79 -17.54
N THR A 255 -8.29 25.86 -18.77
CA THR A 255 -8.98 25.30 -19.93
C THR A 255 -9.16 23.79 -19.78
N GLN A 256 -10.34 23.28 -20.17
CA GLN A 256 -10.65 21.86 -20.01
C GLN A 256 -11.00 21.22 -21.35
N VAL A 257 -10.45 20.02 -21.56
CA VAL A 257 -10.81 19.13 -22.65
C VAL A 257 -11.28 17.82 -22.05
N SER A 258 -12.36 17.24 -22.56
CA SER A 258 -12.91 15.98 -22.03
C SER A 258 -13.38 15.06 -23.17
N ALA A 259 -13.31 13.76 -22.89
CA ALA A 259 -13.85 12.72 -23.74
C ALA A 259 -14.59 11.67 -22.88
N ASN A 260 -15.73 11.20 -23.37
CA ASN A 260 -16.62 10.25 -22.69
C ASN A 260 -16.58 8.89 -23.40
N GLY A 261 -17.11 7.87 -22.73
CA GLY A 261 -17.29 6.53 -23.32
C GLY A 261 -15.99 5.75 -23.40
N SER A 262 -15.21 5.78 -22.31
CA SER A 262 -13.94 5.05 -22.19
C SER A 262 -12.93 5.37 -23.30
N PRO A 263 -12.53 6.65 -23.47
CA PRO A 263 -11.64 7.04 -24.55
C PRO A 263 -10.24 6.44 -24.35
N GLU A 264 -9.69 5.83 -25.40
CA GLU A 264 -8.31 5.36 -25.44
C GLU A 264 -7.31 6.51 -25.61
N GLN A 265 -7.74 7.64 -26.18
CA GLN A 265 -6.86 8.77 -26.44
C GLN A 265 -7.59 10.12 -26.38
N LEU A 266 -6.82 11.20 -26.15
CA LEU A 266 -7.28 12.58 -26.20
C LEU A 266 -6.15 13.47 -26.73
N VAL A 267 -6.48 14.41 -27.65
CA VAL A 267 -5.51 15.32 -28.24
C VAL A 267 -5.57 16.68 -27.56
N ILE A 268 -4.41 17.18 -27.15
CA ILE A 268 -4.21 18.55 -26.66
C ILE A 268 -3.57 19.38 -27.78
N GLU A 269 -4.33 20.34 -28.27
CA GLU A 269 -3.86 21.32 -29.26
C GLU A 269 -3.06 22.42 -28.56
N ASP A 270 -1.98 22.91 -29.18
CA ASP A 270 -1.11 23.98 -28.65
C ASP A 270 -0.73 23.79 -27.18
N PRO A 271 -0.10 22.65 -26.79
CA PRO A 271 0.16 22.29 -25.41
C PRO A 271 1.14 23.26 -24.72
N GLN A 272 0.84 23.62 -23.48
CA GLN A 272 1.77 24.33 -22.60
C GLN A 272 2.78 23.32 -22.02
N LEU A 273 4.02 23.34 -22.52
CA LEU A 273 5.03 22.35 -22.14
C LEU A 273 5.69 22.71 -20.83
N TRP A 274 6.00 21.68 -20.05
CA TRP A 274 6.83 21.80 -18.86
C TRP A 274 8.31 21.94 -19.24
N TRP A 275 9.00 22.87 -18.63
CA TRP A 275 10.42 23.09 -18.82
C TRP A 275 11.19 23.07 -17.49
N PRO A 276 12.45 22.61 -17.47
CA PRO A 276 13.32 22.72 -16.32
C PRO A 276 13.48 24.19 -15.88
N ASN A 277 13.80 24.38 -14.59
CA ASN A 277 14.03 25.70 -14.05
C ASN A 277 15.06 26.49 -14.86
N GLY A 278 14.72 27.73 -15.21
CA GLY A 278 15.56 28.62 -16.06
C GLY A 278 15.39 28.45 -17.57
N TYR A 279 14.63 27.44 -18.04
CA TYR A 279 14.35 27.20 -19.46
C TYR A 279 12.92 27.51 -19.89
N GLY A 280 12.01 27.69 -18.94
CA GLY A 280 10.62 27.99 -19.21
C GLY A 280 9.74 27.83 -17.97
N ARG A 281 8.44 27.69 -18.19
CA ARG A 281 7.45 27.46 -17.15
C ARG A 281 7.38 25.96 -16.79
N GLN A 282 6.96 25.67 -15.56
CA GLN A 282 6.70 24.31 -15.08
C GLN A 282 5.20 24.02 -15.12
N ASP A 283 4.63 24.09 -16.34
CA ASP A 283 3.22 23.92 -16.57
C ASP A 283 2.81 22.45 -16.39
N LEU A 284 1.79 22.19 -15.56
CA LEU A 284 1.27 20.86 -15.27
C LEU A 284 -0.21 20.78 -15.69
N TYR A 285 -0.58 19.67 -16.31
CA TYR A 285 -1.94 19.28 -16.60
C TYR A 285 -2.47 18.32 -15.53
N THR A 286 -3.75 18.41 -15.22
CA THR A 286 -4.45 17.49 -14.30
C THR A 286 -5.67 16.89 -14.94
#